data_0c864dcabfaecfa77393dd5e0e38b935
#
_entry.id   0c864dcabfaecfa77393dd5e0e38b935
#
_cell.length_a   1.000
_cell.length_b   1.000
_cell.length_c   1.000
_cell.angle_alpha   90.00
_cell.angle_beta   90.00
_cell.angle_gamma   90.00
#
_symmetry.space_group_name_H-M   'P 1'
#
loop_
_entity.id
_entity.type
_entity.pdbx_description
1 polymer ?
#
loop_
_entity_poly.entity_id
_entity_poly.type
_entity_poly.pdbx_seq_one_letter_code
_entity_poly.pdbx_strand_id
1 'polypeptide(L)'
;MPNPKYAVYKASKPYFDLVRGALGDLVDGEHFFDIVTDDVVYEVLYEFPGWPRVIQGRADLMNKFRGYGNNIELQSADKLMTHKADNGGVLVIEYEVHGTILATGVKYNNRFCSIIKIENRKIAHWRDYMDSLAAWNALSARTR
;
A
#
# COMPACT_ATOMS: atom_id res chain seq x y z
N MET A 1 -3.15 -15.38 15.26
CA MET A 1 -4.46 -14.67 15.32
C MET A 1 -4.34 -13.28 14.75
N PRO A 2 -5.22 -12.89 13.84
CA PRO A 2 -5.24 -11.51 13.37
C PRO A 2 -5.52 -10.57 14.56
N ASN A 3 -4.87 -9.42 14.53
CA ASN A 3 -5.09 -8.41 15.57
C ASN A 3 -6.41 -7.67 15.28
N PRO A 4 -7.42 -7.74 16.18
CA PRO A 4 -8.70 -7.07 15.95
C PRO A 4 -8.59 -5.57 15.71
N LYS A 5 -7.52 -4.96 16.22
CA LYS A 5 -7.23 -3.53 16.02
C LYS A 5 -7.18 -3.15 14.53
N TYR A 6 -6.80 -4.09 13.67
CA TYR A 6 -6.62 -3.83 12.24
C TYR A 6 -7.72 -4.45 11.37
N ALA A 7 -8.79 -4.94 11.96
CA ALA A 7 -9.88 -5.58 11.20
C ALA A 7 -10.53 -4.63 10.18
N VAL A 8 -10.55 -3.33 10.45
CA VAL A 8 -11.14 -2.33 9.56
C VAL A 8 -10.36 -2.20 8.24
N TYR A 9 -9.12 -2.70 8.19
CA TYR A 9 -8.27 -2.61 7.01
C TYR A 9 -8.25 -3.90 6.18
N LYS A 10 -9.18 -4.81 6.41
CA LYS A 10 -9.19 -6.11 5.74
C LYS A 10 -9.23 -6.01 4.21
N ALA A 11 -9.81 -4.95 3.67
CA ALA A 11 -9.88 -4.74 2.22
C ALA A 11 -8.50 -4.58 1.57
N SER A 12 -7.51 -4.14 2.34
CA SER A 12 -6.13 -3.98 1.87
C SER A 12 -5.20 -5.08 2.38
N LYS A 13 -5.74 -6.10 3.04
CA LYS A 13 -4.93 -7.16 3.65
C LYS A 13 -3.93 -7.80 2.70
N PRO A 14 -4.31 -8.17 1.46
CA PRO A 14 -3.33 -8.77 0.54
C PRO A 14 -2.10 -7.88 0.30
N TYR A 15 -2.32 -6.57 0.18
CA TYR A 15 -1.25 -5.59 0.03
C TYR A 15 -0.36 -5.54 1.28
N PHE A 16 -0.99 -5.43 2.46
CA PHE A 16 -0.24 -5.35 3.72
C PHE A 16 0.57 -6.62 3.95
N ASP A 17 0.01 -7.78 3.66
CA ASP A 17 0.72 -9.06 3.84
C ASP A 17 1.91 -9.18 2.90
N LEU A 18 1.75 -8.75 1.64
CA LEU A 18 2.83 -8.79 0.67
C LEU A 18 3.98 -7.88 1.11
N VAL A 19 3.66 -6.65 1.52
CA VAL A 19 4.67 -5.68 1.98
C VAL A 19 5.39 -6.20 3.22
N ARG A 20 4.64 -6.71 4.19
CA ARG A 20 5.24 -7.24 5.42
C ARG A 20 6.20 -8.39 5.11
N GLY A 21 5.78 -9.29 4.23
CA GLY A 21 6.63 -10.41 3.82
C GLY A 21 7.88 -9.95 3.08
N ALA A 22 7.76 -8.96 2.22
CA ALA A 22 8.88 -8.41 1.46
C ALA A 22 9.95 -7.80 2.37
N LEU A 23 9.53 -7.13 3.44
CA LEU A 23 10.43 -6.47 4.37
C LEU A 23 11.14 -7.45 5.31
N GLY A 24 10.51 -8.60 5.60
CA GLY A 24 11.14 -9.66 6.36
C GLY A 24 11.78 -9.18 7.66
N ASP A 25 13.06 -9.51 7.83
CA ASP A 25 13.81 -9.17 9.04
C ASP A 25 14.35 -7.74 9.06
N LEU A 26 14.07 -6.94 8.05
CA LEU A 26 14.53 -5.55 8.03
C LEU A 26 13.75 -4.66 9.00
N VAL A 27 12.57 -5.09 9.41
CA VAL A 27 11.68 -4.32 10.28
C VAL A 27 11.15 -5.16 11.43
N ASP A 28 10.69 -4.48 12.49
CA ASP A 28 10.06 -5.10 13.65
C ASP A 28 8.58 -4.75 13.71
N GLY A 29 7.72 -5.75 13.87
CA GLY A 29 6.28 -5.59 13.98
C GLY A 29 5.55 -6.61 13.11
N GLU A 30 4.30 -6.88 13.42
CA GLU A 30 3.52 -7.90 12.71
C GLU A 30 2.68 -7.33 11.57
N HIS A 31 2.11 -6.16 11.77
CA HIS A 31 1.24 -5.52 10.79
C HIS A 31 1.95 -4.33 10.14
N PHE A 32 1.53 -3.99 8.93
CA PHE A 32 2.06 -2.84 8.19
C PHE A 32 2.11 -1.57 9.06
N PHE A 33 1.04 -1.29 9.80
CA PHE A 33 1.02 -0.07 10.64
C PHE A 33 1.88 -0.18 11.88
N ASP A 34 2.30 -1.37 12.27
CA ASP A 34 3.26 -1.55 13.36
C ASP A 34 4.69 -1.27 12.90
N ILE A 35 4.95 -1.39 11.61
CA ILE A 35 6.32 -1.27 11.08
C ILE A 35 6.61 0.10 10.46
N VAL A 36 5.69 1.04 10.53
CA VAL A 36 5.94 2.43 10.12
C VAL A 36 6.22 3.29 11.34
N THR A 37 7.03 4.34 11.16
CA THR A 37 7.29 5.30 12.25
C THR A 37 6.05 6.17 12.49
N ASP A 38 5.99 6.80 13.68
CA ASP A 38 4.89 7.73 14.00
C ASP A 38 4.82 8.88 13.02
N ASP A 39 5.98 9.33 12.54
CA ASP A 39 6.12 10.48 11.64
C ASP A 39 6.40 10.07 10.19
N VAL A 40 6.02 8.86 9.80
CA VAL A 40 6.26 8.35 8.44
C VAL A 40 5.77 9.34 7.40
N VAL A 41 6.56 9.48 6.32
CA VAL A 41 6.17 10.28 5.17
C VAL A 41 5.83 9.32 4.03
N TYR A 42 4.62 9.41 3.53
CA TYR A 42 4.15 8.57 2.44
C TYR A 42 3.90 9.47 1.24
N GLU A 43 4.75 9.39 0.23
CA GLU A 43 4.64 10.20 -0.97
C GLU A 43 3.97 9.43 -2.09
N VAL A 44 3.08 10.11 -2.79
CA VAL A 44 2.36 9.60 -3.96
C VAL A 44 2.95 10.30 -5.18
N LEU A 45 3.69 9.55 -5.98
CA LEU A 45 4.47 10.12 -7.09
C LEU A 45 3.79 9.90 -8.44
N TYR A 46 2.47 9.91 -8.44
CA TYR A 46 1.63 9.80 -9.62
C TYR A 46 0.45 10.74 -9.50
N GLU A 47 -0.16 11.08 -10.62
CA GLU A 47 -1.36 11.90 -10.65
C GLU A 47 -2.59 11.04 -10.42
N PHE A 48 -3.41 11.42 -9.44
CA PHE A 48 -4.72 10.80 -9.26
C PHE A 48 -5.66 11.81 -8.60
N PRO A 49 -6.78 12.18 -9.27
CA PRO A 49 -7.70 13.19 -8.74
C PRO A 49 -8.25 12.79 -7.37
N GLY A 50 -8.23 13.72 -6.43
CA GLY A 50 -8.76 13.52 -5.10
C GLY A 50 -7.83 12.79 -4.15
N TRP A 51 -6.65 12.37 -4.58
CA TRP A 51 -5.69 11.68 -3.73
C TRP A 51 -4.54 12.63 -3.34
N PRO A 52 -4.16 12.70 -2.07
CA PRO A 52 -3.08 13.61 -1.65
C PRO A 52 -1.74 13.18 -2.19
N ARG A 53 -0.86 14.15 -2.44
CA ARG A 53 0.51 13.91 -2.89
C ARG A 53 1.41 13.44 -1.75
N VAL A 54 1.12 13.87 -0.54
CA VAL A 54 1.90 13.53 0.66
C VAL A 54 0.94 13.24 1.78
N ILE A 55 1.16 12.11 2.46
CA ILE A 55 0.46 11.77 3.69
C ILE A 55 1.53 11.74 4.77
N GLN A 56 1.36 12.53 5.82
CA GLN A 56 2.35 12.66 6.86
C GLN A 56 1.83 12.12 8.18
N GLY A 57 2.57 11.16 8.75
CA GLY A 57 2.27 10.54 10.01
C GLY A 57 1.43 9.28 9.88
N ARG A 58 1.65 8.36 10.83
CA ARG A 58 0.93 7.08 10.87
C ARG A 58 -0.57 7.25 10.98
N ALA A 59 -1.03 8.19 11.82
CA ALA A 59 -2.46 8.38 12.04
C ALA A 59 -3.18 8.78 10.76
N ASP A 60 -2.60 9.71 9.99
CA ASP A 60 -3.19 10.14 8.71
C ASP A 60 -3.14 9.01 7.68
N LEU A 61 -2.06 8.25 7.67
CA LEU A 61 -1.92 7.12 6.76
C LEU A 61 -2.98 6.05 7.06
N MET A 62 -3.19 5.72 8.33
CA MET A 62 -4.23 4.79 8.74
C MET A 62 -5.61 5.28 8.31
N ASN A 63 -5.87 6.58 8.46
CA ASN A 63 -7.14 7.17 8.08
C ASN A 63 -7.39 7.05 6.57
N LYS A 64 -6.36 7.26 5.75
CA LYS A 64 -6.48 7.12 4.29
C LYS A 64 -6.77 5.69 3.88
N PHE A 65 -6.11 4.72 4.47
CA PHE A 65 -6.39 3.31 4.18
C PHE A 65 -7.77 2.86 4.65
N ARG A 66 -8.28 3.46 5.71
CA ARG A 66 -9.66 3.19 6.15
C ARG A 66 -10.65 3.61 5.06
N GLY A 67 -10.44 4.80 4.46
CA GLY A 67 -11.27 5.28 3.36
C GLY A 67 -11.14 4.46 2.09
N TYR A 68 -9.96 3.93 1.82
CA TYR A 68 -9.70 3.11 0.64
C TYR A 68 -10.65 1.91 0.57
N GLY A 69 -10.86 1.25 1.69
CA GLY A 69 -11.71 0.06 1.75
C GLY A 69 -13.19 0.31 1.48
N ASN A 70 -13.61 1.57 1.44
CA ASN A 70 -14.98 1.92 1.05
C ASN A 70 -15.20 1.81 -0.45
N ASN A 71 -14.15 1.78 -1.24
CA ASN A 71 -14.22 1.83 -2.70
C ASN A 71 -13.70 0.57 -3.38
N ILE A 72 -12.66 -0.02 -2.83
CA ILE A 72 -11.95 -1.14 -3.45
C ILE A 72 -11.72 -2.23 -2.41
N GLU A 73 -11.94 -3.47 -2.81
CA GLU A 73 -11.57 -4.62 -2.01
C GLU A 73 -10.54 -5.44 -2.78
N LEU A 74 -9.34 -5.61 -2.21
CA LEU A 74 -8.31 -6.43 -2.82
C LEU A 74 -8.54 -7.90 -2.49
N GLN A 75 -8.38 -8.78 -3.47
CA GLN A 75 -8.43 -10.21 -3.29
C GLN A 75 -7.05 -10.84 -3.21
N SER A 76 -6.07 -10.26 -3.93
CA SER A 76 -4.71 -10.80 -3.94
C SER A 76 -3.69 -9.73 -4.27
N ALA A 77 -2.42 -10.04 -3.94
CA ALA A 77 -1.26 -9.27 -4.38
C ALA A 77 -0.18 -10.28 -4.71
N ASP A 78 0.53 -10.06 -5.82
CA ASP A 78 1.48 -11.05 -6.31
C ASP A 78 2.60 -10.42 -7.13
N LYS A 79 3.40 -11.27 -7.78
CA LYS A 79 4.49 -10.89 -8.67
C LYS A 79 5.51 -9.99 -7.99
N LEU A 80 5.78 -10.27 -6.72
CA LEU A 80 6.72 -9.49 -5.92
C LEU A 80 8.13 -9.65 -6.44
N MET A 81 8.81 -8.51 -6.65
CA MET A 81 10.23 -8.45 -6.93
C MET A 81 10.85 -7.42 -6.00
N THR A 82 11.95 -7.80 -5.34
CA THR A 82 12.59 -6.92 -4.35
C THR A 82 14.00 -6.56 -4.80
N HIS A 83 14.39 -5.31 -4.51
CA HIS A 83 15.74 -4.82 -4.80
C HIS A 83 16.22 -4.07 -3.56
N LYS A 84 17.33 -4.51 -2.99
CA LYS A 84 17.94 -3.85 -1.83
C LYS A 84 18.97 -2.82 -2.29
N ALA A 85 18.98 -1.67 -1.65
CA ALA A 85 19.92 -0.61 -1.90
C ALA A 85 20.39 -0.04 -0.56
N ASP A 86 21.47 0.77 -0.60
CA ASP A 86 21.99 1.46 0.56
C ASP A 86 22.19 0.51 1.76
N ASN A 87 22.85 -0.63 1.50
CA ASN A 87 23.16 -1.64 2.52
C ASN A 87 21.94 -2.09 3.33
N GLY A 88 20.77 -2.15 2.68
CA GLY A 88 19.53 -2.56 3.35
C GLY A 88 18.75 -1.41 3.98
N GLY A 89 19.25 -0.18 3.84
CA GLY A 89 18.49 1.00 4.31
C GLY A 89 17.37 1.40 3.37
N VAL A 90 17.39 0.89 2.13
CA VAL A 90 16.34 1.14 1.14
C VAL A 90 15.94 -0.19 0.50
N LEU A 91 14.64 -0.43 0.45
CA LEU A 91 14.08 -1.58 -0.28
C LEU A 91 13.16 -1.04 -1.37
N VAL A 92 13.39 -1.47 -2.61
CA VAL A 92 12.48 -1.19 -3.71
C VAL A 92 11.70 -2.47 -3.98
N ILE A 93 10.38 -2.36 -4.05
CA ILE A 93 9.53 -3.51 -4.37
C ILE A 93 8.65 -3.20 -5.57
N GLU A 94 8.50 -4.20 -6.44
CA GLU A 94 7.57 -4.17 -7.55
C GLU A 94 6.55 -5.28 -7.30
N TYR A 95 5.28 -5.01 -7.58
CA TYR A 95 4.23 -5.99 -7.32
C TYR A 95 2.94 -5.61 -8.05
N GLU A 96 1.98 -6.52 -8.04
CA GLU A 96 0.64 -6.27 -8.58
C GLU A 96 -0.40 -6.51 -7.50
N VAL A 97 -1.50 -5.77 -7.58
CA VAL A 97 -2.67 -6.01 -6.74
C VAL A 97 -3.86 -6.31 -7.64
N HIS A 98 -4.79 -7.11 -7.12
CA HIS A 98 -5.97 -7.55 -7.85
C HIS A 98 -7.17 -7.47 -6.93
N GLY A 99 -8.22 -6.80 -7.37
CA GLY A 99 -9.39 -6.59 -6.55
C GLY A 99 -10.63 -6.23 -7.37
N THR A 100 -11.58 -5.64 -6.67
CA THR A 100 -12.88 -5.30 -7.24
C THR A 100 -13.29 -3.91 -6.76
N ILE A 101 -13.82 -3.11 -7.68
CA ILE A 101 -14.45 -1.83 -7.37
C ILE A 101 -15.82 -2.13 -6.79
N LEU A 102 -16.08 -1.73 -5.56
CA LEU A 102 -17.28 -2.15 -4.85
C LEU A 102 -18.56 -1.59 -5.46
N ALA A 103 -18.53 -0.35 -5.96
CA ALA A 103 -19.72 0.29 -6.51
C ALA A 103 -20.22 -0.35 -7.80
N THR A 104 -19.32 -0.92 -8.61
CA THR A 104 -19.67 -1.38 -9.97
C THR A 104 -19.41 -2.87 -10.20
N GLY A 105 -18.62 -3.51 -9.35
CA GLY A 105 -18.16 -4.89 -9.57
C GLY A 105 -17.08 -5.02 -10.61
N VAL A 106 -16.56 -3.90 -11.12
CA VAL A 106 -15.50 -3.90 -12.13
C VAL A 106 -14.20 -4.43 -11.51
N LYS A 107 -13.48 -5.27 -12.25
CA LYS A 107 -12.18 -5.78 -11.83
C LYS A 107 -11.15 -4.66 -11.79
N TYR A 108 -10.31 -4.68 -10.76
CA TYR A 108 -9.21 -3.74 -10.62
C TYR A 108 -7.91 -4.51 -10.54
N ASN A 109 -7.03 -4.28 -11.50
CA ASN A 109 -5.68 -4.85 -11.52
C ASN A 109 -4.70 -3.70 -11.70
N ASN A 110 -3.66 -3.67 -10.87
CA ASN A 110 -2.71 -2.57 -10.96
C ASN A 110 -1.30 -3.02 -10.63
N ARG A 111 -0.34 -2.27 -11.14
CA ARG A 111 1.10 -2.50 -10.96
C ARG A 111 1.68 -1.37 -10.14
N PHE A 112 2.55 -1.73 -9.20
CA PHE A 112 3.15 -0.77 -8.28
C PHE A 112 4.65 -0.92 -8.26
N CYS A 113 5.32 0.19 -7.98
CA CYS A 113 6.72 0.22 -7.56
C CYS A 113 6.80 1.14 -6.36
N SER A 114 7.34 0.63 -5.26
CA SER A 114 7.44 1.40 -4.02
C SER A 114 8.89 1.42 -3.55
N ILE A 115 9.36 2.62 -3.20
CA ILE A 115 10.71 2.83 -2.69
C ILE A 115 10.58 3.12 -1.19
N ILE A 116 11.15 2.23 -0.37
CA ILE A 116 10.90 2.19 1.08
C ILE A 116 12.20 2.47 1.80
N LYS A 117 12.24 3.55 2.59
CA LYS A 117 13.39 3.87 3.42
C LYS A 117 13.17 3.37 4.83
N ILE A 118 14.13 2.62 5.34
CA ILE A 118 14.05 1.97 6.64
C ILE A 118 15.05 2.65 7.58
N GLU A 119 14.56 3.06 8.75
CA GLU A 119 15.38 3.65 9.82
C GLU A 119 14.98 3.02 11.15
N ASN A 120 15.95 2.59 11.93
CA ASN A 120 15.70 1.98 13.24
C ASN A 120 14.68 0.84 13.18
N ARG A 121 14.78 0.01 12.14
CA ARG A 121 13.93 -1.17 11.91
C ARG A 121 12.46 -0.82 11.72
N LYS A 122 12.18 0.38 11.19
CA LYS A 122 10.83 0.84 10.85
C LYS A 122 10.87 1.56 9.50
N ILE A 123 9.72 1.61 8.84
CA ILE A 123 9.57 2.38 7.60
C ILE A 123 9.44 3.86 7.99
N ALA A 124 10.41 4.66 7.54
CA ALA A 124 10.40 6.11 7.81
C ALA A 124 9.88 6.91 6.62
N HIS A 125 10.05 6.39 5.40
CA HIS A 125 9.65 7.10 4.19
C HIS A 125 9.22 6.09 3.14
N TRP A 126 8.09 6.35 2.50
CA TRP A 126 7.52 5.52 1.45
C TRP A 126 7.29 6.38 0.21
N ARG A 127 7.80 5.95 -0.92
CA ARG A 127 7.59 6.65 -2.20
C ARG A 127 6.87 5.68 -3.12
N ASP A 128 5.66 6.05 -3.50
CA ASP A 128 4.76 5.15 -4.19
C ASP A 128 4.54 5.55 -5.64
N TYR A 129 4.72 4.59 -6.53
CA TYR A 129 4.39 4.72 -7.96
C TYR A 129 3.41 3.63 -8.32
N MET A 130 2.41 3.99 -9.10
CA MET A 130 1.48 3.00 -9.64
C MET A 130 1.08 3.39 -11.05
N ASP A 131 0.42 2.48 -11.75
CA ASP A 131 -0.23 2.78 -13.00
C ASP A 131 -1.53 3.54 -12.71
N SER A 132 -1.45 4.86 -12.69
CA SER A 132 -2.60 5.70 -12.33
C SER A 132 -3.71 5.64 -13.37
N LEU A 133 -3.37 5.38 -14.62
CA LEU A 133 -4.38 5.22 -15.67
C LEU A 133 -5.22 3.96 -15.44
N ALA A 134 -4.60 2.86 -15.03
CA ALA A 134 -5.33 1.64 -14.69
C ALA A 134 -6.32 1.90 -13.55
N ALA A 135 -5.88 2.62 -12.50
CA ALA A 135 -6.74 2.97 -11.38
C ALA A 135 -7.89 3.88 -11.82
N TRP A 136 -7.58 4.90 -12.62
CA TRP A 136 -8.59 5.83 -13.12
C TRP A 136 -9.63 5.13 -13.97
N ASN A 137 -9.19 4.27 -14.89
CA ASN A 137 -10.11 3.54 -15.77
C ASN A 137 -11.03 2.61 -14.97
N ALA A 138 -10.51 1.92 -13.97
CA ALA A 138 -11.32 1.03 -13.14
C ALA A 138 -12.35 1.81 -12.34
N LEU A 139 -11.94 2.90 -11.68
CA LEU A 139 -12.81 3.69 -10.82
C LEU A 139 -13.81 4.54 -11.60
N SER A 140 -13.50 4.88 -12.85
CA SER A 140 -14.38 5.67 -13.72
C SER A 140 -15.32 4.81 -14.55
N ALA A 141 -15.11 3.49 -14.58
CA ALA A 141 -15.91 2.60 -15.41
C ALA A 141 -17.37 2.59 -14.94
N ARG A 142 -18.27 2.48 -15.88
CA ARG A 142 -19.69 2.29 -15.58
C ARG A 142 -19.94 0.85 -15.24
N THR A 143 -21.10 0.58 -14.62
CA THR A 143 -21.53 -0.77 -14.33
C THR A 143 -21.49 -1.64 -15.58
N ARG A 144 -20.99 -2.84 -15.45
CA ARG A 144 -20.87 -3.80 -16.55
C ARG A 144 -22.20 -4.39 -16.93
#